data_72dcef89e392ce20d31276243b1ddc37
#
_entry.id   72dcef89e392ce20d31276243b1ddc37
#
_cell.length_a   1.000
_cell.length_b   1.000
_cell.length_c   1.000
_cell.angle_alpha   90.00
_cell.angle_beta   90.00
_cell.angle_gamma   90.00
#
_symmetry.space_group_name_H-M   'P 1'
#
loop_
_entity.id
_entity.type
_entity.pdbx_description
1 polymer ?
#
loop_
_entity_poly.entity_id
_entity_poly.type
_entity_poly.pdbx_seq_one_letter_code
_entity_poly.pdbx_strand_id
1 'polypeptide(L)'
;LLVGSEGTLAIITEITLRLIPKPIENQLLVIEFKTLKTALKSLALISKHGLRPCSAEFIDKQCIAIAKTLKTPFIGIKNITGYLIYFDFDGDSKKNVSTQAIQCIDLIQQYNPLSSQLINTPLEQENWWSFRRSMSTLLKTYAKSKVSHDIVVPISNLPSTMDAIQNLSTKKITVLGYGHLGDGNIHVNVLNINANESDWKIAITNISEKLFRLALDQAGSLTGEHGI
;
A
#
# COMPACT_ATOMS: atom_id res chain seq x y z
N LEU A 1 24.50 -2.51 -10.41
CA LEU A 1 24.44 -2.36 -11.87
C LEU A 1 23.45 -3.34 -12.51
N LEU A 2 23.39 -4.60 -12.04
CA LEU A 2 22.44 -5.61 -12.58
C LEU A 2 21.04 -5.46 -12.04
N VAL A 3 20.89 -5.05 -10.77
CA VAL A 3 19.58 -4.77 -10.16
C VAL A 3 18.93 -3.59 -10.89
N GLY A 4 17.69 -3.75 -11.32
CA GLY A 4 16.93 -2.76 -12.10
C GLY A 4 17.24 -2.76 -13.60
N SER A 5 18.08 -3.69 -14.11
CA SER A 5 18.40 -3.78 -15.54
C SER A 5 17.35 -4.50 -16.38
N GLU A 6 16.37 -5.15 -15.74
CA GLU A 6 15.26 -5.88 -16.37
C GLU A 6 15.71 -6.89 -17.45
N GLY A 7 16.81 -7.58 -17.19
CA GLY A 7 17.38 -8.56 -18.12
C GLY A 7 18.11 -7.98 -19.32
N THR A 8 18.25 -6.64 -19.42
CA THR A 8 18.94 -6.01 -20.59
C THR A 8 20.46 -6.12 -20.52
N LEU A 9 21.04 -6.30 -19.34
CA LEU A 9 22.50 -6.39 -19.16
C LEU A 9 22.99 -7.83 -18.96
N ALA A 10 22.22 -8.66 -18.28
CA ALA A 10 22.58 -10.06 -18.03
C ALA A 10 21.37 -10.87 -17.57
N ILE A 11 21.50 -12.20 -17.62
CA ILE A 11 20.60 -13.15 -17.00
C ILE A 11 21.28 -13.67 -15.72
N ILE A 12 20.61 -13.50 -14.57
CA ILE A 12 21.12 -14.00 -13.28
C ILE A 12 20.80 -15.49 -13.21
N THR A 13 21.82 -16.35 -13.17
CA THR A 13 21.67 -17.80 -13.13
C THR A 13 21.87 -18.38 -11.74
N GLU A 14 22.55 -17.66 -10.85
CA GLU A 14 22.83 -18.09 -9.48
C GLU A 14 22.90 -16.88 -8.55
N ILE A 15 22.32 -17.03 -7.34
CA ILE A 15 22.32 -16.00 -6.31
C ILE A 15 22.69 -16.61 -4.96
N THR A 16 23.69 -16.06 -4.30
CA THR A 16 24.00 -16.38 -2.90
C THR A 16 23.43 -15.33 -1.97
N LEU A 17 22.53 -15.74 -1.06
CA LEU A 17 21.85 -14.86 -0.12
C LEU A 17 22.32 -15.12 1.32
N ARG A 18 22.46 -14.04 2.09
CA ARG A 18 22.61 -14.15 3.54
C ARG A 18 21.23 -14.34 4.16
N LEU A 19 21.07 -15.46 4.85
CA LEU A 19 19.82 -15.77 5.56
C LEU A 19 19.83 -15.16 6.96
N ILE A 20 18.63 -14.82 7.44
CA ILE A 20 18.36 -14.47 8.82
C ILE A 20 17.55 -15.59 9.48
N PRO A 21 17.60 -15.77 10.83
CA PRO A 21 16.69 -16.66 11.52
C PRO A 21 15.23 -16.34 11.17
N LYS A 22 14.42 -17.37 10.88
CA LYS A 22 13.00 -17.17 10.63
C LYS A 22 12.33 -16.66 11.90
N PRO A 23 11.64 -15.51 11.86
CA PRO A 23 10.84 -15.06 12.99
C PRO A 23 9.81 -16.14 13.39
N ILE A 24 9.62 -16.32 14.70
CA ILE A 24 8.72 -17.33 15.25
C ILE A 24 7.33 -16.76 15.46
N GLU A 25 7.27 -15.49 15.82
CA GLU A 25 6.04 -14.78 16.18
C GLU A 25 5.89 -13.51 15.33
N ASN A 26 4.64 -13.15 15.08
CA ASN A 26 4.29 -11.87 14.50
C ASN A 26 3.07 -11.27 15.19
N GLN A 27 2.94 -9.94 15.09
CA GLN A 27 1.82 -9.20 15.63
C GLN A 27 1.38 -8.12 14.64
N LEU A 28 0.24 -8.32 14.02
CA LEU A 28 -0.36 -7.36 13.10
C LEU A 28 -1.14 -6.29 13.89
N LEU A 29 -0.84 -5.03 13.60
CA LEU A 29 -1.57 -3.85 14.03
C LEU A 29 -2.25 -3.21 12.82
N VAL A 30 -3.56 -3.07 12.87
CA VAL A 30 -4.37 -2.43 11.83
C VAL A 30 -4.86 -1.09 12.36
N ILE A 31 -4.58 -0.01 11.61
CA ILE A 31 -4.85 1.36 12.03
C ILE A 31 -5.61 2.08 10.92
N GLU A 32 -6.56 2.92 11.30
CA GLU A 32 -7.23 3.81 10.38
C GLU A 32 -6.80 5.26 10.62
N PHE A 33 -6.36 5.94 9.56
CA PHE A 33 -6.08 7.38 9.58
C PHE A 33 -6.95 8.16 8.60
N LYS A 34 -7.28 9.39 8.98
CA LYS A 34 -8.02 10.31 8.10
C LYS A 34 -7.22 10.66 6.84
N THR A 35 -5.89 10.77 6.95
CA THR A 35 -4.99 11.17 5.86
C THR A 35 -3.73 10.31 5.82
N LEU A 36 -3.20 10.09 4.63
CA LEU A 36 -1.94 9.38 4.44
C LEU A 36 -0.75 10.14 5.05
N LYS A 37 -0.81 11.48 5.06
CA LYS A 37 0.18 12.33 5.72
C LYS A 37 0.30 12.03 7.22
N THR A 38 -0.82 11.77 7.87
CA THR A 38 -0.85 11.43 9.31
C THR A 38 -0.27 10.03 9.54
N ALA A 39 -0.61 9.07 8.68
CA ALA A 39 -0.04 7.73 8.70
C ALA A 39 1.50 7.76 8.56
N LEU A 40 2.01 8.55 7.61
CA LEU A 40 3.45 8.68 7.40
C LEU A 40 4.17 9.31 8.62
N LYS A 41 3.58 10.33 9.23
CA LYS A 41 4.11 10.91 10.46
C LYS A 41 4.17 9.88 11.59
N SER A 42 3.18 8.99 11.66
CA SER A 42 3.15 7.89 12.63
C SER A 42 4.31 6.92 12.38
N LEU A 43 4.56 6.52 11.13
CA LEU A 43 5.68 5.65 10.79
C LEU A 43 7.03 6.29 11.14
N ALA A 44 7.21 7.57 10.83
CA ALA A 44 8.42 8.30 11.17
C ALA A 44 8.64 8.38 12.70
N LEU A 45 7.56 8.57 13.46
CA LEU A 45 7.63 8.61 14.93
C LEU A 45 8.02 7.28 15.53
N ILE A 46 7.35 6.18 15.15
CA ILE A 46 7.66 4.86 15.68
C ILE A 46 9.09 4.44 15.32
N SER A 47 9.54 4.76 14.10
CA SER A 47 10.92 4.51 13.67
C SER A 47 11.95 5.30 14.51
N LYS A 48 11.64 6.56 14.85
CA LYS A 48 12.49 7.39 15.75
C LYS A 48 12.62 6.78 17.14
N HIS A 49 11.61 6.06 17.61
CA HIS A 49 11.61 5.36 18.92
C HIS A 49 12.18 3.94 18.82
N GLY A 50 12.79 3.57 17.68
CA GLY A 50 13.43 2.28 17.49
C GLY A 50 12.48 1.14 17.11
N LEU A 51 11.17 1.42 16.97
CA LEU A 51 10.21 0.43 16.51
C LEU A 51 10.31 0.29 14.98
N ARG A 52 10.46 -0.93 14.51
CA ARG A 52 10.63 -1.24 13.09
C ARG A 52 9.70 -2.38 12.71
N PRO A 53 8.48 -2.06 12.20
CA PRO A 53 7.65 -3.10 11.64
C PRO A 53 8.37 -3.76 10.46
N CYS A 54 8.26 -5.07 10.34
CA CYS A 54 8.77 -5.82 9.19
C CYS A 54 7.96 -5.55 7.92
N SER A 55 6.72 -5.07 8.07
CA SER A 55 5.89 -4.58 6.98
C SER A 55 5.10 -3.34 7.41
N ALA A 56 5.00 -2.36 6.49
CA ALA A 56 4.20 -1.16 6.65
C ALA A 56 3.43 -0.90 5.34
N GLU A 57 2.13 -1.23 5.34
CA GLU A 57 1.27 -1.17 4.17
C GLU A 57 0.23 -0.06 4.28
N PHE A 58 -0.26 0.45 3.15
CA PHE A 58 -1.43 1.33 3.12
C PHE A 58 -2.45 0.89 2.06
N ILE A 59 -3.73 1.14 2.35
CA ILE A 59 -4.83 0.98 1.41
C ILE A 59 -5.62 2.29 1.40
N ASP A 60 -5.82 2.84 0.20
CA ASP A 60 -6.60 4.06 0.00
C ASP A 60 -8.07 3.86 0.38
N LYS A 61 -8.67 4.90 0.96
CA LYS A 61 -10.11 4.94 1.30
C LYS A 61 -11.04 4.62 0.13
N GLN A 62 -10.65 4.96 -1.10
CA GLN A 62 -11.44 4.62 -2.31
C GLN A 62 -11.39 3.12 -2.59
N CYS A 63 -10.24 2.46 -2.39
CA CYS A 63 -10.12 1.00 -2.46
C CYS A 63 -11.08 0.32 -1.46
N ILE A 64 -11.12 0.83 -0.22
CA ILE A 64 -12.04 0.33 0.81
C ILE A 64 -13.50 0.53 0.40
N ALA A 65 -13.86 1.70 -0.13
CA ALA A 65 -15.21 1.98 -0.59
C ALA A 65 -15.66 1.01 -1.71
N ILE A 66 -14.78 0.73 -2.67
CA ILE A 66 -15.02 -0.25 -3.74
C ILE A 66 -15.21 -1.66 -3.15
N ALA A 67 -14.34 -2.09 -2.23
CA ALA A 67 -14.46 -3.39 -1.59
C ALA A 67 -15.80 -3.56 -0.86
N LYS A 68 -16.28 -2.50 -0.19
CA LYS A 68 -17.62 -2.49 0.44
C LYS A 68 -18.75 -2.60 -0.58
N THR A 69 -18.65 -1.89 -1.71
CA THR A 69 -19.65 -1.93 -2.79
C THR A 69 -19.76 -3.35 -3.37
N LEU A 70 -18.65 -4.06 -3.49
CA LEU A 70 -18.61 -5.46 -3.94
C LEU A 70 -19.12 -6.46 -2.89
N LYS A 71 -19.49 -5.98 -1.68
CA LYS A 71 -19.93 -6.83 -0.57
C LYS A 71 -18.92 -7.94 -0.26
N THR A 72 -17.63 -7.60 -0.28
CA THR A 72 -16.59 -8.58 0.09
C THR A 72 -16.97 -9.27 1.41
N PRO A 73 -16.74 -10.58 1.55
CA PRO A 73 -17.10 -11.32 2.77
C PRO A 73 -16.27 -10.86 3.99
N PHE A 74 -15.18 -10.12 3.78
CA PHE A 74 -14.35 -9.63 4.88
C PHE A 74 -15.01 -8.46 5.60
N ILE A 75 -15.56 -8.73 6.78
CA ILE A 75 -16.33 -7.77 7.58
C ILE A 75 -15.46 -6.74 8.33
N GLY A 76 -14.16 -6.98 8.46
CA GLY A 76 -13.22 -6.11 9.17
C GLY A 76 -13.22 -4.66 8.67
N ILE A 77 -13.55 -4.44 7.39
CA ILE A 77 -13.59 -3.10 6.78
C ILE A 77 -14.93 -2.35 6.93
N LYS A 78 -15.93 -2.96 7.54
CA LYS A 78 -17.32 -2.42 7.55
C LYS A 78 -17.38 -0.95 7.97
N ASN A 79 -16.66 -0.58 9.01
CA ASN A 79 -16.68 0.76 9.60
C ASN A 79 -15.50 1.66 9.13
N ILE A 80 -14.58 1.15 8.32
CA ILE A 80 -13.41 1.90 7.86
C ILE A 80 -13.85 2.96 6.83
N THR A 81 -13.44 4.20 7.02
CA THR A 81 -13.77 5.35 6.15
C THR A 81 -12.53 6.10 5.66
N GLY A 82 -11.41 5.88 6.33
CA GLY A 82 -10.11 6.51 6.05
C GLY A 82 -9.14 5.60 5.29
N TYR A 83 -7.87 5.98 5.37
CA TYR A 83 -6.75 5.14 4.93
C TYR A 83 -6.51 4.04 5.94
N LEU A 84 -6.41 2.82 5.45
CA LEU A 84 -6.10 1.65 6.27
C LEU A 84 -4.61 1.39 6.21
N ILE A 85 -3.99 1.26 7.37
CA ILE A 85 -2.56 1.05 7.54
C ILE A 85 -2.33 -0.25 8.28
N TYR A 86 -1.39 -1.06 7.80
CA TYR A 86 -0.92 -2.26 8.48
C TYR A 86 0.50 -2.02 8.95
N PHE A 87 0.77 -2.28 10.22
CA PHE A 87 2.11 -2.46 10.76
C PHE A 87 2.21 -3.87 11.28
N ASP A 88 3.10 -4.66 10.71
CA ASP A 88 3.40 -6.01 11.16
C ASP A 88 4.74 -6.01 11.90
N PHE A 89 4.77 -6.53 13.10
CA PHE A 89 5.96 -6.67 13.91
C PHE A 89 6.28 -8.16 14.03
N ASP A 90 7.49 -8.54 13.70
CA ASP A 90 7.97 -9.91 13.81
C ASP A 90 9.09 -10.03 14.86
N GLY A 91 9.35 -11.24 15.31
CA GLY A 91 10.37 -11.48 16.32
C GLY A 91 10.43 -12.92 16.83
N ASP A 92 11.22 -13.09 17.88
CA ASP A 92 11.54 -14.37 18.50
C ASP A 92 10.59 -14.77 19.64
N SER A 93 9.77 -13.84 20.13
CA SER A 93 8.82 -14.10 21.20
C SER A 93 7.54 -13.26 21.09
N LYS A 94 6.42 -13.88 21.44
CA LYS A 94 5.11 -13.22 21.48
C LYS A 94 5.12 -11.98 22.38
N LYS A 95 5.81 -12.04 23.52
CA LYS A 95 5.92 -10.92 24.45
C LYS A 95 6.60 -9.72 23.77
N ASN A 96 7.68 -9.95 23.04
CA ASN A 96 8.44 -8.89 22.35
C ASN A 96 7.58 -8.21 21.29
N VAL A 97 7.01 -8.97 20.35
CA VAL A 97 6.20 -8.41 19.26
C VAL A 97 4.95 -7.70 19.77
N SER A 98 4.28 -8.25 20.78
CA SER A 98 3.12 -7.59 21.39
C SER A 98 3.50 -6.30 22.11
N THR A 99 4.66 -6.27 22.81
CA THR A 99 5.16 -5.05 23.45
C THR A 99 5.43 -3.96 22.43
N GLN A 100 6.09 -4.28 21.32
CA GLN A 100 6.36 -3.33 20.23
C GLN A 100 5.05 -2.78 19.64
N ALA A 101 4.07 -3.63 19.38
CA ALA A 101 2.79 -3.22 18.83
C ALA A 101 1.98 -2.33 19.82
N ILE A 102 2.00 -2.61 21.11
CA ILE A 102 1.37 -1.76 22.14
C ILE A 102 2.08 -0.41 22.22
N GLN A 103 3.41 -0.38 22.28
CA GLN A 103 4.18 0.86 22.25
C GLN A 103 3.90 1.68 20.99
N CYS A 104 3.72 1.01 19.83
CA CYS A 104 3.32 1.67 18.61
C CYS A 104 1.96 2.36 18.78
N ILE A 105 0.95 1.67 19.35
CA ILE A 105 -0.38 2.24 19.60
C ILE A 105 -0.27 3.49 20.48
N ASP A 106 0.47 3.41 21.59
CA ASP A 106 0.64 4.54 22.51
C ASP A 106 1.27 5.75 21.82
N LEU A 107 2.32 5.53 21.04
CA LEU A 107 3.02 6.60 20.32
C LEU A 107 2.13 7.28 19.27
N ILE A 108 1.33 6.53 18.53
CA ILE A 108 0.52 7.07 17.44
C ILE A 108 -0.74 7.81 17.90
N GLN A 109 -1.14 7.68 19.17
CA GLN A 109 -2.33 8.38 19.72
C GLN A 109 -2.26 9.89 19.53
N GLN A 110 -1.08 10.51 19.60
CA GLN A 110 -0.92 11.95 19.33
C GLN A 110 -1.34 12.39 17.93
N TYR A 111 -1.47 11.45 16.99
CA TYR A 111 -1.94 11.72 15.63
C TYR A 111 -3.43 11.43 15.43
N ASN A 112 -4.17 11.14 16.51
CA ASN A 112 -5.62 10.90 16.51
C ASN A 112 -6.05 9.90 15.43
N PRO A 113 -5.59 8.64 15.47
CA PRO A 113 -6.09 7.61 14.57
C PRO A 113 -7.61 7.46 14.75
N LEU A 114 -8.34 7.20 13.66
CA LEU A 114 -9.78 6.95 13.72
C LEU A 114 -10.09 5.62 14.43
N SER A 115 -9.20 4.64 14.26
CA SER A 115 -9.21 3.37 14.98
C SER A 115 -7.82 2.75 15.00
N SER A 116 -7.55 1.91 15.99
CA SER A 116 -6.37 1.04 16.06
C SER A 116 -6.76 -0.29 16.69
N GLN A 117 -6.35 -1.39 16.07
CA GLN A 117 -6.69 -2.74 16.49
C GLN A 117 -5.49 -3.68 16.41
N LEU A 118 -5.16 -4.31 17.53
CA LEU A 118 -4.26 -5.47 17.55
C LEU A 118 -5.02 -6.70 17.06
N ILE A 119 -4.44 -7.40 16.10
CA ILE A 119 -5.04 -8.62 15.57
C ILE A 119 -4.38 -9.80 16.26
N ASN A 120 -5.14 -10.44 17.15
CA ASN A 120 -4.59 -11.36 18.16
C ASN A 120 -4.49 -12.82 17.73
N THR A 121 -5.23 -13.22 16.70
CA THR A 121 -5.23 -14.63 16.27
C THR A 121 -4.62 -14.78 14.88
N PRO A 122 -3.90 -15.88 14.61
CA PRO A 122 -3.34 -16.15 13.28
C PRO A 122 -4.40 -16.13 12.17
N LEU A 123 -5.59 -16.63 12.45
CA LEU A 123 -6.69 -16.63 11.49
C LEU A 123 -7.16 -15.21 11.13
N GLU A 124 -7.30 -14.33 12.12
CA GLU A 124 -7.65 -12.94 11.86
C GLU A 124 -6.54 -12.21 11.10
N GLN A 125 -5.27 -12.42 11.47
CA GLN A 125 -4.13 -11.86 10.75
C GLN A 125 -4.15 -12.30 9.29
N GLU A 126 -4.33 -13.60 9.01
CA GLU A 126 -4.44 -14.10 7.65
C GLU A 126 -5.63 -13.51 6.89
N ASN A 127 -6.78 -13.29 7.54
CA ASN A 127 -7.93 -12.63 6.93
C ASN A 127 -7.61 -11.19 6.50
N TRP A 128 -6.91 -10.41 7.35
CA TRP A 128 -6.47 -9.06 7.02
C TRP A 128 -5.45 -9.05 5.87
N TRP A 129 -4.47 -9.94 5.89
CA TRP A 129 -3.49 -10.09 4.82
C TRP A 129 -4.13 -10.59 3.51
N SER A 130 -5.04 -11.53 3.58
CA SER A 130 -5.82 -12.01 2.43
C SER A 130 -6.61 -10.87 1.79
N PHE A 131 -7.24 -10.03 2.60
CA PHE A 131 -7.91 -8.82 2.12
C PHE A 131 -6.93 -7.88 1.41
N ARG A 132 -5.76 -7.59 2.00
CA ARG A 132 -4.72 -6.75 1.36
C ARG A 132 -4.27 -7.34 0.02
N ARG A 133 -3.98 -8.63 -0.03
CA ARG A 133 -3.57 -9.32 -1.26
C ARG A 133 -4.67 -9.36 -2.33
N SER A 134 -5.92 -9.35 -1.94
CA SER A 134 -7.04 -9.39 -2.88
C SER A 134 -7.33 -8.05 -3.59
N MET A 135 -6.69 -6.94 -3.21
CA MET A 135 -7.00 -5.59 -3.72
C MET A 135 -7.01 -5.53 -5.24
N SER A 136 -5.97 -6.05 -5.91
CA SER A 136 -5.88 -6.01 -7.37
C SER A 136 -7.07 -6.71 -8.03
N THR A 137 -7.45 -7.88 -7.50
CA THR A 137 -8.60 -8.67 -8.00
C THR A 137 -9.93 -7.96 -7.73
N LEU A 138 -10.12 -7.39 -6.55
CA LEU A 138 -11.34 -6.63 -6.22
C LEU A 138 -11.51 -5.42 -7.15
N LEU A 139 -10.45 -4.67 -7.39
CA LEU A 139 -10.50 -3.52 -8.30
C LEU A 139 -10.76 -3.96 -9.75
N LYS A 140 -10.20 -5.10 -10.19
CA LYS A 140 -10.47 -5.66 -11.52
C LYS A 140 -11.93 -6.12 -11.66
N THR A 141 -12.51 -6.68 -10.61
CA THR A 141 -13.92 -7.11 -10.61
C THR A 141 -14.89 -5.92 -10.66
N TYR A 142 -14.52 -4.81 -10.02
CA TYR A 142 -15.34 -3.61 -9.98
C TYR A 142 -15.38 -2.85 -11.31
N ALA A 143 -14.26 -2.77 -12.02
CA ALA A 143 -14.09 -1.95 -13.20
C ALA A 143 -14.41 -2.71 -14.49
N LYS A 144 -14.87 -2.00 -15.55
CA LYS A 144 -14.99 -2.57 -16.89
C LYS A 144 -13.63 -2.99 -17.48
N SER A 145 -12.60 -2.19 -17.20
CA SER A 145 -11.20 -2.44 -17.55
C SER A 145 -10.30 -1.80 -16.52
N LYS A 146 -9.11 -2.36 -16.32
CA LYS A 146 -8.13 -1.88 -15.37
C LYS A 146 -6.73 -1.92 -15.97
N VAL A 147 -5.95 -0.86 -15.73
CA VAL A 147 -4.50 -0.84 -15.94
C VAL A 147 -3.84 -0.49 -14.61
N SER A 148 -2.73 -1.16 -14.32
CA SER A 148 -1.96 -0.95 -13.10
C SER A 148 -0.57 -0.44 -13.44
N HIS A 149 -0.08 0.48 -12.62
CA HIS A 149 1.29 0.97 -12.63
C HIS A 149 1.90 0.77 -11.25
N ASP A 150 3.20 0.65 -11.20
CA ASP A 150 3.97 0.35 -10.00
C ASP A 150 5.10 1.38 -9.87
N ILE A 151 4.78 2.53 -9.29
CA ILE A 151 5.75 3.63 -9.14
C ILE A 151 6.30 3.70 -7.72
N VAL A 152 7.52 4.24 -7.60
CA VAL A 152 8.14 4.51 -6.29
C VAL A 152 8.47 5.98 -6.19
N VAL A 153 8.23 6.55 -5.01
CA VAL A 153 8.64 7.93 -4.69
C VAL A 153 9.34 7.95 -3.33
N PRO A 154 10.19 8.94 -3.05
CA PRO A 154 10.67 9.14 -1.68
C PRO A 154 9.51 9.13 -0.69
N ILE A 155 9.65 8.42 0.42
CA ILE A 155 8.57 8.20 1.40
C ILE A 155 7.93 9.53 1.84
N SER A 156 8.74 10.60 1.98
CA SER A 156 8.24 11.94 2.34
C SER A 156 7.24 12.51 1.34
N ASN A 157 7.34 12.13 0.07
CA ASN A 157 6.53 12.63 -1.03
C ASN A 157 5.27 11.78 -1.28
N LEU A 158 5.17 10.62 -0.64
CA LEU A 158 4.07 9.67 -0.85
C LEU A 158 2.68 10.31 -0.64
N PRO A 159 2.41 11.13 0.40
CA PRO A 159 1.10 11.75 0.57
C PRO A 159 0.73 12.71 -0.57
N SER A 160 1.65 13.60 -0.98
CA SER A 160 1.39 14.55 -2.07
C SER A 160 1.27 13.85 -3.43
N THR A 161 2.04 12.78 -3.63
CA THR A 161 1.93 11.94 -4.83
C THR A 161 0.57 11.26 -4.90
N MET A 162 0.08 10.69 -3.79
CA MET A 162 -1.25 10.08 -3.75
C MET A 162 -2.37 11.10 -4.01
N ASP A 163 -2.26 12.32 -3.47
CA ASP A 163 -3.23 13.38 -3.76
C ASP A 163 -3.21 13.74 -5.27
N ALA A 164 -2.03 13.84 -5.88
CA ALA A 164 -1.90 14.09 -7.32
C ALA A 164 -2.47 12.94 -8.17
N ILE A 165 -2.23 11.69 -7.78
CA ILE A 165 -2.78 10.48 -8.42
C ILE A 165 -4.31 10.51 -8.41
N GLN A 166 -4.92 10.78 -7.25
CA GLN A 166 -6.38 10.85 -7.11
C GLN A 166 -7.00 11.96 -7.96
N ASN A 167 -6.29 13.09 -8.13
CA ASN A 167 -6.72 14.21 -8.98
C ASN A 167 -6.73 13.90 -10.48
N LEU A 168 -6.14 12.78 -10.92
CA LEU A 168 -6.27 12.30 -12.29
C LEU A 168 -7.62 11.64 -12.58
N SER A 169 -8.42 11.39 -11.55
CA SER A 169 -9.75 10.80 -11.69
C SER A 169 -10.73 11.74 -12.40
N THR A 170 -11.66 11.14 -13.13
CA THR A 170 -12.77 11.84 -13.81
C THR A 170 -14.10 11.17 -13.45
N LYS A 171 -15.22 11.66 -14.01
CA LYS A 171 -16.52 11.00 -13.83
C LYS A 171 -16.59 9.58 -14.42
N LYS A 172 -15.72 9.25 -15.38
CA LYS A 172 -15.72 7.97 -16.11
C LYS A 172 -14.56 7.06 -15.72
N ILE A 173 -13.51 7.61 -15.10
CA ILE A 173 -12.26 6.92 -14.78
C ILE A 173 -11.87 7.25 -13.35
N THR A 174 -11.60 6.23 -12.55
CA THR A 174 -11.08 6.37 -11.19
C THR A 174 -9.61 5.99 -11.15
N VAL A 175 -8.79 6.84 -10.54
CA VAL A 175 -7.37 6.57 -10.30
C VAL A 175 -7.15 6.55 -8.80
N LEU A 176 -6.64 5.45 -8.29
CA LEU A 176 -6.46 5.19 -6.87
C LEU A 176 -5.24 4.29 -6.64
N GLY A 177 -4.84 4.09 -5.39
CA GLY A 177 -3.67 3.28 -5.10
C GLY A 177 -3.69 2.64 -3.72
N TYR A 178 -2.86 1.66 -3.57
CA TYR A 178 -2.45 1.03 -2.33
C TYR A 178 -0.97 0.68 -2.48
N GLY A 179 -0.29 0.34 -1.41
CA GLY A 179 1.14 0.02 -1.56
C GLY A 179 1.87 -0.07 -0.24
N HIS A 180 3.19 0.09 -0.33
CA HIS A 180 4.10 -0.08 0.78
C HIS A 180 4.44 1.29 1.38
N LEU A 181 3.92 1.56 2.58
CA LEU A 181 4.19 2.83 3.28
C LEU A 181 5.67 2.96 3.68
N GLY A 182 6.33 1.80 3.87
CA GLY A 182 7.70 1.73 4.38
C GLY A 182 8.79 2.07 3.36
N ASP A 183 8.51 1.98 2.06
CA ASP A 183 9.49 2.19 0.98
C ASP A 183 9.05 3.17 -0.10
N GLY A 184 7.79 3.66 -0.02
CA GLY A 184 7.27 4.65 -0.97
C GLY A 184 6.73 4.05 -2.28
N ASN A 185 6.56 2.74 -2.35
CA ASN A 185 5.98 2.05 -3.50
C ASN A 185 4.46 2.23 -3.54
N ILE A 186 3.93 2.55 -4.71
CA ILE A 186 2.51 2.77 -4.96
C ILE A 186 2.05 1.91 -6.13
N HIS A 187 1.17 0.96 -5.86
CA HIS A 187 0.42 0.24 -6.88
C HIS A 187 -0.75 1.10 -7.35
N VAL A 188 -0.52 1.92 -8.36
CA VAL A 188 -1.54 2.81 -8.93
C VAL A 188 -2.45 2.00 -9.84
N ASN A 189 -3.75 2.16 -9.67
CA ASN A 189 -4.75 1.49 -10.49
C ASN A 189 -5.63 2.52 -11.19
N VAL A 190 -5.70 2.43 -12.51
CA VAL A 190 -6.58 3.21 -13.37
C VAL A 190 -7.75 2.33 -13.74
N LEU A 191 -8.95 2.73 -13.34
CA LEU A 191 -10.18 1.95 -13.47
C LEU A 191 -11.11 2.62 -14.48
N ASN A 192 -11.53 1.89 -15.52
CA ASN A 192 -12.62 2.28 -16.38
C ASN A 192 -13.96 2.00 -15.68
N ILE A 193 -14.65 3.03 -15.25
CA ILE A 193 -15.96 2.92 -14.65
C ILE A 193 -17.05 2.97 -15.70
N ASN A 194 -16.97 3.95 -16.63
CA ASN A 194 -18.00 4.14 -17.65
C ASN A 194 -17.51 4.85 -18.93
N ALA A 195 -16.22 4.78 -19.26
CA ALA A 195 -15.71 5.26 -20.53
C ALA A 195 -16.01 4.25 -21.67
N ASN A 196 -16.25 4.74 -22.87
CA ASN A 196 -16.24 3.90 -24.07
C ASN A 196 -14.80 3.51 -24.43
N GLU A 197 -14.62 2.63 -25.38
CA GLU A 197 -13.30 2.08 -25.73
C GLU A 197 -12.32 3.14 -26.24
N SER A 198 -12.80 4.08 -27.07
CA SER A 198 -11.96 5.15 -27.63
C SER A 198 -11.50 6.11 -26.51
N ASP A 199 -12.44 6.62 -25.69
CA ASP A 199 -12.13 7.48 -24.56
C ASP A 199 -11.17 6.79 -23.59
N TRP A 200 -11.36 5.49 -23.36
CA TRP A 200 -10.53 4.69 -22.47
C TRP A 200 -9.07 4.59 -22.97
N LYS A 201 -8.87 4.27 -24.27
CA LYS A 201 -7.52 4.18 -24.86
C LYS A 201 -6.77 5.52 -24.76
N ILE A 202 -7.44 6.63 -25.10
CA ILE A 202 -6.86 7.97 -24.97
C ILE A 202 -6.51 8.28 -23.51
N ALA A 203 -7.43 8.00 -22.61
CA ALA A 203 -7.24 8.30 -21.18
C ALA A 203 -6.09 7.51 -20.57
N ILE A 204 -5.95 6.22 -20.86
CA ILE A 204 -4.85 5.38 -20.36
C ILE A 204 -3.51 5.96 -20.79
N THR A 205 -3.32 6.27 -22.06
CA THR A 205 -2.06 6.85 -22.57
C THR A 205 -1.72 8.15 -21.82
N ASN A 206 -2.69 9.07 -21.70
CA ASN A 206 -2.49 10.36 -21.04
C ASN A 206 -2.23 10.21 -19.53
N ILE A 207 -2.94 9.31 -18.85
CA ILE A 207 -2.77 9.09 -17.42
C ILE A 207 -1.43 8.41 -17.15
N SER A 208 -1.04 7.40 -17.92
CA SER A 208 0.24 6.71 -17.78
C SER A 208 1.42 7.69 -17.92
N GLU A 209 1.39 8.54 -18.95
CA GLU A 209 2.41 9.57 -19.15
C GLU A 209 2.48 10.54 -17.97
N LYS A 210 1.34 11.00 -17.46
CA LYS A 210 1.29 11.89 -16.29
C LYS A 210 1.80 11.21 -15.02
N LEU A 211 1.49 9.93 -14.81
CA LEU A 211 1.99 9.16 -13.67
C LEU A 211 3.51 9.00 -13.71
N PHE A 212 4.06 8.70 -14.89
CA PHE A 212 5.51 8.57 -15.04
C PHE A 212 6.23 9.90 -14.84
N ARG A 213 5.72 11.00 -15.41
CA ARG A 213 6.24 12.34 -15.14
C ARG A 213 6.16 12.69 -13.65
N LEU A 214 5.01 12.44 -13.01
CA LEU A 214 4.83 12.67 -11.59
C LEU A 214 5.87 11.91 -10.76
N ALA A 215 6.13 10.63 -11.05
CA ALA A 215 7.14 9.85 -10.34
C ALA A 215 8.54 10.48 -10.48
N LEU A 216 8.93 10.86 -11.71
CA LEU A 216 10.23 11.48 -11.97
C LEU A 216 10.36 12.86 -11.31
N ASP A 217 9.33 13.70 -11.39
CA ASP A 217 9.30 15.04 -10.77
C ASP A 217 9.40 14.96 -9.24
N GLN A 218 8.97 13.84 -8.66
CA GLN A 218 9.12 13.53 -7.24
C GLN A 218 10.44 12.85 -6.89
N ALA A 219 11.42 12.82 -7.81
CA ALA A 219 12.69 12.09 -7.67
C ALA A 219 12.49 10.58 -7.38
N GLY A 220 11.48 10.00 -7.98
CA GLY A 220 11.10 8.60 -7.87
C GLY A 220 11.53 7.74 -9.05
N SER A 221 10.96 6.53 -9.13
CA SER A 221 11.18 5.54 -10.19
C SER A 221 9.85 5.18 -10.87
N LEU A 222 9.93 4.86 -12.17
CA LEU A 222 8.77 4.44 -12.98
C LEU A 222 8.25 3.06 -12.61
N THR A 223 9.08 2.25 -11.98
CA THR A 223 8.72 0.92 -11.48
C THR A 223 9.41 0.68 -10.14
N GLY A 224 8.71 0.00 -9.24
CA GLY A 224 9.23 -0.45 -7.95
C GLY A 224 9.72 -1.90 -8.02
N GLU A 225 8.78 -2.81 -8.22
CA GLU A 225 9.04 -4.25 -8.13
C GLU A 225 8.53 -5.06 -9.35
N HIS A 226 7.66 -4.47 -10.21
CA HIS A 226 7.04 -5.21 -11.32
C HIS A 226 7.84 -5.18 -12.62
N GLY A 227 8.72 -4.19 -12.81
CA GLY A 227 9.34 -3.90 -14.09
C GLY A 227 8.48 -3.03 -15.01
N ILE A 228 9.05 -2.64 -16.16
CA ILE A 228 8.40 -1.81 -17.19
C ILE A 228 8.01 -2.64 -18.42
#